data_228d95ad2532791058db92d9f065dc11
#
_entry.id   228d95ad2532791058db92d9f065dc11
#
_cell.length_a   1.000
_cell.length_b   1.000
_cell.length_c   1.000
_cell.angle_alpha   90.00
_cell.angle_beta   90.00
_cell.angle_gamma   90.00
#
_symmetry.space_group_name_H-M   'P 1'
#
loop_
_entity.id
_entity.type
_entity.pdbx_description
1 polymer ?
#
loop_
_entity_poly.entity_id
_entity_poly.type
_entity_poly.pdbx_seq_one_letter_code
_entity_poly.pdbx_strand_id
1 'polypeptide(L)'
;SSAASDVYKRQVLRSYSSDNELKQNKIDLKEGFHTLRWGGGVEGFELPEGVMPPRGSQGFIESFSVVPGKYNAKLSYGDYEKISSFEILPDPRNKIDESHFTRKSELMKDIHDDIHDIYSSLKKMQSARDQLDDLESRLSDEKFSKISELSKSTVKLIDDTELKLISPKQKTFQDVINFRNQLDAQFLDLLSKVDGNVPPITSGEMTRYKDL
;
A
#
# COMPACT_ATOMS: atom_id res chain seq x y z
N SER A 1 -20.21 -7.69 4.02
CA SER A 1 -19.12 -6.87 3.51
C SER A 1 -19.63 -5.63 2.79
N SER A 2 -18.84 -4.60 2.73
CA SER A 2 -19.12 -3.38 1.97
C SER A 2 -17.88 -3.04 1.15
N ALA A 3 -18.08 -2.60 -0.08
CA ALA A 3 -16.97 -2.21 -0.96
C ALA A 3 -17.32 -0.93 -1.72
N ALA A 4 -16.33 -0.07 -1.94
CA ALA A 4 -16.40 1.04 -2.87
C ALA A 4 -15.67 0.69 -4.16
N SER A 5 -16.23 1.00 -5.31
CA SER A 5 -15.64 0.71 -6.62
C SER A 5 -15.85 1.86 -7.59
N ASP A 6 -14.88 2.04 -8.49
CA ASP A 6 -14.98 2.95 -9.63
C ASP A 6 -15.96 2.39 -10.68
N VAL A 7 -16.86 3.23 -11.19
CA VAL A 7 -17.87 2.84 -12.18
C VAL A 7 -17.24 2.50 -13.54
N TYR A 8 -16.21 3.24 -13.93
CA TYR A 8 -15.59 3.07 -15.25
C TYR A 8 -14.58 1.92 -15.30
N LYS A 9 -13.75 1.78 -14.26
CA LYS A 9 -12.68 0.76 -14.21
C LYS A 9 -13.13 -0.54 -13.53
N ARG A 10 -14.31 -0.58 -12.91
CA ARG A 10 -14.86 -1.71 -12.14
C ARG A 10 -13.91 -2.27 -11.06
N GLN A 11 -12.97 -1.45 -10.62
CA GLN A 11 -11.98 -1.82 -9.61
C GLN A 11 -12.56 -1.57 -8.22
N VAL A 12 -12.38 -2.52 -7.31
CA VAL A 12 -12.67 -2.31 -5.89
C VAL A 12 -11.59 -1.40 -5.31
N LEU A 13 -11.99 -0.25 -4.77
CA LEU A 13 -11.08 0.76 -4.21
C LEU A 13 -10.85 0.55 -2.72
N ARG A 14 -11.87 0.13 -2.01
CA ARG A 14 -11.84 -0.15 -0.58
C ARG A 14 -12.86 -1.20 -0.24
N SER A 15 -12.50 -2.16 0.61
CA SER A 15 -13.45 -3.13 1.13
C SER A 15 -13.42 -3.19 2.65
N TYR A 16 -14.60 -3.46 3.23
CA TYR A 16 -14.82 -3.63 4.66
C TYR A 16 -15.57 -4.93 4.88
N SER A 17 -15.16 -5.72 5.87
CA SER A 17 -15.77 -7.02 6.15
C SER A 17 -15.78 -7.30 7.65
N SER A 18 -16.69 -8.14 8.11
CA SER A 18 -16.75 -8.59 9.50
C SER A 18 -15.61 -9.52 9.90
N ASP A 19 -15.08 -10.23 8.93
CA ASP A 19 -14.01 -11.20 9.03
C ASP A 19 -12.64 -10.65 8.61
N ASN A 20 -12.56 -9.34 8.32
CA ASN A 20 -11.29 -8.71 7.96
C ASN A 20 -10.33 -8.70 9.16
N GLU A 21 -9.09 -9.11 8.93
CA GLU A 21 -8.05 -9.14 9.95
C GLU A 21 -7.57 -7.74 10.34
N LEU A 22 -7.61 -6.80 9.41
CA LEU A 22 -7.23 -5.41 9.64
C LEU A 22 -8.36 -4.65 10.33
N LYS A 23 -8.11 -4.14 11.54
CA LYS A 23 -9.10 -3.42 12.36
C LYS A 23 -9.79 -2.27 11.63
N GLN A 24 -9.07 -1.50 10.81
CA GLN A 24 -9.59 -0.36 10.05
C GLN A 24 -10.56 -0.78 8.94
N ASN A 25 -10.54 -2.04 8.53
CA ASN A 25 -11.41 -2.61 7.51
C ASN A 25 -12.49 -3.53 8.11
N LYS A 26 -12.47 -3.71 9.44
CA LYS A 26 -13.41 -4.60 10.14
C LYS A 26 -14.72 -3.91 10.45
N ILE A 27 -15.83 -4.57 10.13
CA ILE A 27 -17.18 -4.12 10.47
C ILE A 27 -17.64 -4.89 11.72
N ASP A 28 -18.17 -4.17 12.73
CA ASP A 28 -18.87 -4.77 13.87
C ASP A 28 -20.29 -5.19 13.44
N LEU A 29 -20.66 -6.44 13.71
CA LEU A 29 -21.98 -7.02 13.35
C LEU A 29 -22.93 -7.11 14.54
N LYS A 30 -22.89 -6.20 15.50
CA LYS A 30 -23.91 -6.14 16.55
C LYS A 30 -25.29 -5.85 15.96
N GLU A 31 -26.33 -6.32 16.64
CA GLU A 31 -27.69 -5.95 16.26
C GLU A 31 -27.92 -4.43 16.36
N GLY A 32 -28.61 -3.85 15.40
CA GLY A 32 -28.98 -2.46 15.40
C GLY A 32 -28.60 -1.68 14.15
N PHE A 33 -28.62 -0.38 14.28
CA PHE A 33 -28.27 0.54 13.19
C PHE A 33 -26.75 0.80 13.16
N HIS A 34 -26.16 0.64 11.98
CA HIS A 34 -24.75 0.86 11.75
C HIS A 34 -24.49 1.96 10.73
N THR A 35 -23.46 2.76 10.96
CA THR A 35 -22.99 3.76 10.01
C THR A 35 -21.54 3.45 9.67
N LEU A 36 -21.30 3.12 8.40
CA LEU A 36 -19.95 3.02 7.85
C LEU A 36 -19.59 4.36 7.19
N ARG A 37 -18.45 4.92 7.54
CA ARG A 37 -17.92 6.14 6.92
C ARG A 37 -16.70 5.79 6.09
N TRP A 38 -16.78 6.08 4.80
CA TRP A 38 -15.64 6.01 3.89
C TRP A 38 -15.13 7.43 3.63
N GLY A 39 -13.85 7.67 3.90
CA GLY A 39 -13.21 8.99 3.70
C GLY A 39 -12.74 9.26 2.27
N GLY A 40 -13.08 8.42 1.29
CA GLY A 40 -12.61 8.56 -0.09
C GLY A 40 -11.21 7.97 -0.35
N GLY A 41 -10.59 7.32 0.65
CA GLY A 41 -9.27 6.69 0.49
C GLY A 41 -9.34 5.32 -0.20
N VAL A 42 -8.39 5.07 -1.08
CA VAL A 42 -8.13 3.74 -1.66
C VAL A 42 -7.51 2.83 -0.59
N GLU A 43 -7.63 1.53 -0.74
CA GLU A 43 -7.02 0.57 0.18
C GLU A 43 -5.51 0.78 0.23
N GLY A 44 -4.98 0.81 1.45
CA GLY A 44 -3.57 1.06 1.68
C GLY A 44 -2.74 -0.22 1.75
N PHE A 45 -1.58 -0.13 2.39
CA PHE A 45 -0.57 -1.16 2.38
C PHE A 45 -0.45 -1.85 3.73
N GLU A 46 -0.34 -3.17 3.70
CA GLU A 46 0.13 -3.95 4.84
C GLU A 46 1.67 -3.93 4.86
N LEU A 47 2.23 -3.46 5.96
CA LEU A 47 3.68 -3.25 6.07
C LEU A 47 4.43 -4.58 6.22
N PRO A 48 5.51 -4.80 5.46
CA PRO A 48 6.45 -5.88 5.73
C PRO A 48 7.26 -5.60 7.00
N GLU A 49 7.95 -6.62 7.49
CA GLU A 49 8.86 -6.46 8.62
C GLU A 49 9.96 -5.44 8.30
N GLY A 50 10.36 -4.66 9.31
CA GLY A 50 11.41 -3.64 9.15
C GLY A 50 10.95 -2.33 8.53
N VAL A 51 9.73 -2.23 8.03
CA VAL A 51 9.15 -0.96 7.59
C VAL A 51 8.53 -0.23 8.77
N MET A 52 9.00 0.97 9.02
CA MET A 52 8.49 1.80 10.11
C MET A 52 7.16 2.47 9.69
N PRO A 53 6.07 2.21 10.40
CA PRO A 53 4.80 2.84 10.09
C PRO A 53 4.84 4.36 10.36
N PRO A 54 4.14 5.17 9.58
CA PRO A 54 3.97 6.58 9.88
C PRO A 54 3.36 6.80 11.27
N ARG A 55 3.69 7.92 11.90
CA ARG A 55 3.17 8.25 13.23
C ARG A 55 1.65 8.21 13.24
N GLY A 56 1.08 7.41 14.14
CA GLY A 56 -0.37 7.29 14.32
C GLY A 56 -1.05 6.29 13.40
N SER A 57 -0.34 5.62 12.49
CA SER A 57 -0.91 4.68 11.52
C SER A 57 -1.23 3.29 12.07
N GLN A 58 -0.82 2.97 13.31
CA GLN A 58 -1.02 1.64 13.91
C GLN A 58 -0.54 0.45 13.04
N GLY A 59 0.51 0.64 12.24
CA GLY A 59 1.07 -0.41 11.38
C GLY A 59 0.45 -0.51 9.99
N PHE A 60 -0.33 0.50 9.59
CA PHE A 60 -0.94 0.58 8.28
C PHE A 60 -0.62 1.93 7.63
N ILE A 61 -0.36 1.94 6.34
CA ILE A 61 -0.21 3.17 5.55
C ILE A 61 -1.45 3.31 4.68
N GLU A 62 -2.18 4.40 4.85
CA GLU A 62 -3.26 4.74 3.92
C GLU A 62 -2.68 5.02 2.53
N SER A 63 -3.46 4.69 1.50
CA SER A 63 -3.10 5.03 0.14
C SER A 63 -3.59 6.44 -0.22
N PHE A 64 -3.86 6.69 -1.47
CA PHE A 64 -4.29 7.99 -1.97
C PHE A 64 -5.82 8.15 -1.93
N SER A 65 -6.28 9.39 -2.05
CA SER A 65 -7.70 9.74 -2.14
C SER A 65 -8.22 9.60 -3.57
N VAL A 66 -9.47 9.17 -3.72
CA VAL A 66 -10.10 9.12 -5.04
C VAL A 66 -10.32 10.51 -5.60
N VAL A 67 -10.23 10.65 -6.91
CA VAL A 67 -10.50 11.91 -7.62
C VAL A 67 -12.01 12.12 -7.82
N PRO A 68 -12.48 13.33 -8.16
CA PRO A 68 -13.87 13.56 -8.59
C PRO A 68 -14.29 12.58 -9.68
N GLY A 69 -15.51 12.03 -9.55
CA GLY A 69 -16.01 11.01 -10.46
C GLY A 69 -17.19 10.21 -9.90
N LYS A 70 -17.65 9.21 -10.65
CA LYS A 70 -18.78 8.35 -10.29
C LYS A 70 -18.31 7.05 -9.65
N TYR A 71 -18.91 6.70 -8.53
CA TYR A 71 -18.53 5.55 -7.70
C TYR A 71 -19.75 4.73 -7.30
N ASN A 72 -19.53 3.47 -6.97
CA ASN A 72 -20.54 2.58 -6.44
C ASN A 72 -20.17 2.15 -5.01
N ALA A 73 -21.13 2.15 -4.11
CA ALA A 73 -21.04 1.45 -2.84
C ALA A 73 -21.85 0.15 -2.94
N LYS A 74 -21.22 -0.97 -2.66
CA LYS A 74 -21.86 -2.30 -2.62
C LYS A 74 -21.95 -2.77 -1.16
N LEU A 75 -23.12 -3.16 -0.74
CA LEU A 75 -23.36 -3.84 0.53
C LEU A 75 -23.79 -5.27 0.26
N SER A 76 -23.15 -6.24 0.96
CA SER A 76 -23.52 -7.66 0.89
C SER A 76 -23.69 -8.23 2.31
N TYR A 77 -24.79 -8.96 2.53
CA TYR A 77 -25.06 -9.67 3.78
C TYR A 77 -25.83 -10.97 3.49
N GLY A 78 -25.17 -12.12 3.67
CA GLY A 78 -25.69 -13.39 3.19
C GLY A 78 -25.99 -13.31 1.69
N ASP A 79 -27.19 -13.68 1.30
CA ASP A 79 -27.67 -13.60 -0.10
C ASP A 79 -28.18 -12.21 -0.51
N TYR A 80 -28.19 -11.26 0.43
CA TYR A 80 -28.63 -9.89 0.15
C TYR A 80 -27.47 -9.05 -0.41
N GLU A 81 -27.75 -8.41 -1.56
CA GLU A 81 -26.82 -7.45 -2.16
C GLU A 81 -27.56 -6.17 -2.54
N LYS A 82 -26.90 -5.04 -2.29
CA LYS A 82 -27.40 -3.72 -2.73
C LYS A 82 -26.22 -2.89 -3.23
N ILE A 83 -26.41 -2.27 -4.39
CA ILE A 83 -25.48 -1.31 -4.97
C ILE A 83 -26.15 0.07 -4.99
N SER A 84 -25.40 1.08 -4.56
CA SER A 84 -25.80 2.49 -4.63
C SER A 84 -24.71 3.28 -5.32
N SER A 85 -25.09 4.01 -6.38
CA SER A 85 -24.18 4.90 -7.09
C SER A 85 -24.20 6.29 -6.46
N PHE A 86 -23.05 6.94 -6.44
CA PHE A 86 -22.90 8.33 -5.98
C PHE A 86 -21.79 9.02 -6.78
N GLU A 87 -21.71 10.34 -6.66
CA GLU A 87 -20.73 11.16 -7.37
C GLU A 87 -19.95 12.01 -6.38
N ILE A 88 -18.63 12.05 -6.57
CA ILE A 88 -17.75 13.00 -5.88
C ILE A 88 -17.52 14.16 -6.85
N LEU A 89 -17.92 15.34 -6.42
CA LEU A 89 -17.80 16.56 -7.23
C LEU A 89 -16.43 17.23 -7.02
N PRO A 90 -15.86 17.86 -8.05
CA PRO A 90 -14.67 18.68 -7.87
C PRO A 90 -14.99 19.93 -7.03
N ASP A 91 -13.96 20.52 -6.43
CA ASP A 91 -14.08 21.81 -5.75
C ASP A 91 -14.50 22.89 -6.77
N PRO A 92 -15.69 23.53 -6.60
CA PRO A 92 -16.22 24.47 -7.57
C PRO A 92 -15.37 25.74 -7.74
N ARG A 93 -14.45 26.00 -6.80
CA ARG A 93 -13.50 27.12 -6.90
C ARG A 93 -12.40 26.87 -7.92
N ASN A 94 -12.13 25.61 -8.25
CA ASN A 94 -11.08 25.20 -9.17
C ASN A 94 -11.69 24.82 -10.53
N LYS A 95 -11.33 25.56 -11.57
CA LYS A 95 -11.72 25.23 -12.95
C LYS A 95 -10.69 24.26 -13.55
N ILE A 96 -10.83 22.97 -13.25
CA ILE A 96 -9.92 21.92 -13.67
C ILE A 96 -10.64 21.01 -14.66
N ASP A 97 -9.98 20.73 -15.76
CA ASP A 97 -10.49 19.80 -16.77
C ASP A 97 -10.48 18.36 -16.24
N GLU A 98 -11.49 17.58 -16.57
CA GLU A 98 -11.65 16.18 -16.14
C GLU A 98 -10.43 15.32 -16.51
N SER A 99 -9.80 15.60 -17.65
CA SER A 99 -8.60 14.90 -18.10
C SER A 99 -7.42 15.00 -17.12
N HIS A 100 -7.33 16.11 -16.38
CA HIS A 100 -6.29 16.29 -15.37
C HIS A 100 -6.54 15.44 -14.14
N PHE A 101 -7.79 15.24 -13.72
CA PHE A 101 -8.14 14.32 -12.64
C PHE A 101 -7.86 12.87 -13.05
N THR A 102 -8.18 12.50 -14.30
CA THR A 102 -7.88 11.16 -14.83
C THR A 102 -6.39 10.86 -14.79
N ARG A 103 -5.55 11.77 -15.30
CA ARG A 103 -4.09 11.61 -15.27
C ARG A 103 -3.52 11.54 -13.86
N LYS A 104 -4.06 12.36 -12.94
CA LYS A 104 -3.67 12.30 -11.51
C LYS A 104 -3.99 10.93 -10.93
N SER A 105 -5.20 10.42 -11.15
CA SER A 105 -5.63 9.10 -10.67
C SER A 105 -4.75 7.98 -11.24
N GLU A 106 -4.38 8.06 -12.52
CA GLU A 106 -3.49 7.08 -13.16
C GLU A 106 -2.10 7.08 -12.52
N LEU A 107 -1.47 8.24 -12.39
CA LEU A 107 -0.16 8.34 -11.75
C LEU A 107 -0.18 7.84 -10.29
N MET A 108 -1.20 8.22 -9.51
CA MET A 108 -1.33 7.75 -8.12
C MET A 108 -1.49 6.24 -8.06
N LYS A 109 -2.24 5.67 -9.01
CA LYS A 109 -2.39 4.21 -9.11
C LYS A 109 -1.09 3.53 -9.47
N ASP A 110 -0.34 4.04 -10.45
CA ASP A 110 0.94 3.48 -10.85
C ASP A 110 1.93 3.47 -9.67
N ILE A 111 2.03 4.60 -8.94
CA ILE A 111 2.86 4.69 -7.73
C ILE A 111 2.38 3.70 -6.64
N HIS A 112 1.06 3.56 -6.47
CA HIS A 112 0.49 2.61 -5.52
C HIS A 112 0.87 1.17 -5.88
N ASP A 113 0.74 0.81 -7.15
CA ASP A 113 1.06 -0.53 -7.62
C ASP A 113 2.57 -0.83 -7.45
N ASP A 114 3.45 0.14 -7.70
CA ASP A 114 4.90 0.01 -7.45
C ASP A 114 5.23 -0.22 -5.97
N ILE A 115 4.58 0.53 -5.05
CA ILE A 115 4.74 0.31 -3.60
C ILE A 115 4.24 -1.09 -3.20
N HIS A 116 3.10 -1.50 -3.75
CA HIS A 116 2.54 -2.84 -3.50
C HIS A 116 3.52 -3.93 -3.95
N ASP A 117 4.13 -3.77 -5.12
CA ASP A 117 5.11 -4.72 -5.65
C ASP A 117 6.39 -4.76 -4.80
N ILE A 118 6.86 -3.62 -4.31
CA ILE A 118 7.98 -3.55 -3.35
C ILE A 118 7.63 -4.36 -2.10
N TYR A 119 6.49 -4.10 -1.46
CA TYR A 119 6.12 -4.73 -0.21
C TYR A 119 5.79 -6.22 -0.36
N SER A 120 5.13 -6.62 -1.44
CA SER A 120 4.87 -8.03 -1.73
C SER A 120 6.15 -8.81 -2.00
N SER A 121 7.11 -8.20 -2.70
CA SER A 121 8.42 -8.79 -2.96
C SER A 121 9.25 -8.92 -1.68
N LEU A 122 9.23 -7.91 -0.82
CA LEU A 122 9.88 -7.95 0.50
C LEU A 122 9.34 -9.08 1.36
N LYS A 123 8.02 -9.23 1.48
CA LYS A 123 7.41 -10.33 2.24
C LYS A 123 7.85 -11.71 1.74
N LYS A 124 7.93 -11.89 0.41
CA LYS A 124 8.42 -13.13 -0.19
C LYS A 124 9.89 -13.38 0.12
N MET A 125 10.73 -12.34 0.03
CA MET A 125 12.16 -12.44 0.35
C MET A 125 12.39 -12.74 1.84
N GLN A 126 11.65 -12.07 2.73
CA GLN A 126 11.71 -12.31 4.17
C GLN A 126 11.29 -13.74 4.52
N SER A 127 10.19 -14.24 3.94
CA SER A 127 9.78 -15.63 4.11
C SER A 127 10.81 -16.63 3.58
N ALA A 128 11.46 -16.32 2.45
CA ALA A 128 12.53 -17.17 1.92
C ALA A 128 13.77 -17.17 2.83
N ARG A 129 14.15 -16.02 3.38
CA ARG A 129 15.22 -15.89 4.37
C ARG A 129 14.96 -16.77 5.59
N ASP A 130 13.76 -16.66 6.18
CA ASP A 130 13.37 -17.45 7.36
C ASP A 130 13.45 -18.96 7.09
N GLN A 131 13.02 -19.39 5.90
CA GLN A 131 13.13 -20.80 5.49
C GLN A 131 14.57 -21.26 5.30
N LEU A 132 15.46 -20.40 4.77
CA LEU A 132 16.86 -20.69 4.61
C LEU A 132 17.59 -20.75 5.97
N ASP A 133 17.25 -19.86 6.89
CA ASP A 133 17.81 -19.84 8.24
C ASP A 133 17.36 -21.08 9.06
N ASP A 134 16.10 -21.49 8.93
CA ASP A 134 15.60 -22.73 9.52
C ASP A 134 16.29 -23.97 8.90
N LEU A 135 16.47 -23.99 7.60
CA LEU A 135 17.23 -25.05 6.91
C LEU A 135 18.67 -25.11 7.43
N GLU A 136 19.37 -23.97 7.51
CA GLU A 136 20.75 -23.88 8.00
C GLU A 136 20.88 -24.44 9.42
N SER A 137 19.91 -24.14 10.29
CA SER A 137 19.90 -24.64 11.67
C SER A 137 19.87 -26.16 11.78
N ARG A 138 19.40 -26.86 10.74
CA ARG A 138 19.28 -28.33 10.66
C ARG A 138 20.47 -29.00 9.95
N LEU A 139 21.30 -28.23 9.22
CA LEU A 139 22.42 -28.72 8.45
C LEU A 139 23.71 -28.71 9.28
N SER A 140 23.89 -29.72 10.12
CA SER A 140 25.09 -29.86 11.00
C SER A 140 26.19 -30.75 10.41
N ASP A 141 25.96 -31.39 9.27
CA ASP A 141 26.86 -32.39 8.68
C ASP A 141 27.69 -31.77 7.56
N GLU A 142 28.98 -32.03 7.55
CA GLU A 142 29.97 -31.50 6.60
C GLU A 142 29.63 -31.83 5.13
N LYS A 143 28.88 -32.91 4.87
CA LYS A 143 28.40 -33.27 3.55
C LYS A 143 27.44 -32.26 2.92
N PHE A 144 26.86 -31.36 3.75
CA PHE A 144 25.93 -30.31 3.32
C PHE A 144 26.60 -28.94 3.14
N SER A 145 27.93 -28.87 3.21
CA SER A 145 28.70 -27.61 3.13
C SER A 145 28.33 -26.73 1.93
N LYS A 146 28.12 -27.33 0.75
CA LYS A 146 27.70 -26.59 -0.47
C LYS A 146 26.30 -25.99 -0.35
N ILE A 147 25.38 -26.68 0.32
CA ILE A 147 24.00 -26.18 0.54
C ILE A 147 24.06 -25.02 1.52
N SER A 148 24.82 -25.15 2.61
CA SER A 148 25.05 -24.07 3.59
C SER A 148 25.68 -22.83 2.94
N GLU A 149 26.69 -23.00 2.09
CA GLU A 149 27.32 -21.89 1.36
C GLU A 149 26.31 -21.17 0.44
N LEU A 150 25.51 -21.92 -0.32
CA LEU A 150 24.48 -21.36 -1.21
C LEU A 150 23.39 -20.65 -0.39
N SER A 151 22.93 -21.24 0.72
CA SER A 151 21.96 -20.62 1.63
C SER A 151 22.48 -19.27 2.11
N LYS A 152 23.68 -19.21 2.68
CA LYS A 152 24.30 -17.96 3.16
C LYS A 152 24.47 -16.90 2.08
N SER A 153 24.86 -17.32 0.88
CA SER A 153 25.00 -16.38 -0.24
C SER A 153 23.64 -15.82 -0.69
N THR A 154 22.59 -16.64 -0.64
CA THR A 154 21.23 -16.22 -0.97
C THR A 154 20.65 -15.28 0.09
N VAL A 155 20.81 -15.61 1.38
CA VAL A 155 20.40 -14.72 2.49
C VAL A 155 21.09 -13.36 2.36
N LYS A 156 22.40 -13.34 2.10
CA LYS A 156 23.13 -12.09 1.87
C LYS A 156 22.57 -11.28 0.70
N LEU A 157 22.19 -11.93 -0.40
CA LEU A 157 21.58 -11.24 -1.55
C LEU A 157 20.21 -10.64 -1.18
N ILE A 158 19.40 -11.35 -0.38
CA ILE A 158 18.14 -10.87 0.15
C ILE A 158 18.39 -9.61 1.01
N ASP A 159 19.29 -9.68 1.98
CA ASP A 159 19.62 -8.58 2.88
C ASP A 159 20.12 -7.35 2.11
N ASP A 160 21.02 -7.54 1.16
CA ASP A 160 21.57 -6.47 0.32
C ASP A 160 20.49 -5.82 -0.58
N THR A 161 19.46 -6.59 -0.96
CA THR A 161 18.31 -6.10 -1.74
C THR A 161 17.33 -5.36 -0.85
N GLU A 162 17.00 -5.93 0.32
CA GLU A 162 16.11 -5.30 1.31
C GLU A 162 16.62 -3.91 1.71
N LEU A 163 17.91 -3.74 1.94
CA LEU A 163 18.52 -2.45 2.28
C LEU A 163 18.42 -1.38 1.18
N LYS A 164 18.15 -1.76 -0.06
CA LYS A 164 17.88 -0.80 -1.14
C LYS A 164 16.41 -0.40 -1.20
N LEU A 165 15.53 -1.29 -0.77
CA LEU A 165 14.09 -1.09 -0.84
C LEU A 165 13.53 -0.38 0.39
N ILE A 166 14.02 -0.73 1.58
CA ILE A 166 13.54 -0.19 2.86
C ILE A 166 14.71 0.16 3.80
N SER A 167 14.40 0.88 4.86
CA SER A 167 15.36 1.22 5.93
C SER A 167 15.04 0.48 7.24
N PRO A 168 15.41 -0.80 7.42
CA PRO A 168 15.04 -1.59 8.59
C PRO A 168 15.70 -1.11 9.89
N LYS A 169 16.68 -0.19 9.80
CA LYS A 169 17.32 0.47 10.94
C LYS A 169 16.47 1.58 11.55
N GLN A 170 15.48 2.10 10.84
CA GLN A 170 14.52 3.07 11.37
C GLN A 170 13.61 2.36 12.39
N LYS A 171 13.61 2.80 13.64
CA LYS A 171 12.82 2.25 14.74
C LYS A 171 11.83 3.26 15.30
N THR A 172 12.00 4.52 14.98
CA THR A 172 11.12 5.62 15.39
C THR A 172 10.82 6.54 14.20
N PHE A 173 9.72 7.27 14.24
CA PHE A 173 9.37 8.23 13.20
C PHE A 173 10.39 9.38 13.04
N GLN A 174 11.25 9.59 14.04
CA GLN A 174 12.32 10.60 14.00
C GLN A 174 13.56 10.11 13.26
N ASP A 175 13.70 8.82 13.06
CA ASP A 175 14.88 8.21 12.44
C ASP A 175 15.03 8.54 10.95
N VAL A 176 14.00 9.12 10.33
CA VAL A 176 14.07 9.63 8.95
C VAL A 176 15.14 10.71 8.74
N ILE A 177 15.56 11.40 9.81
CA ILE A 177 16.67 12.36 9.77
C ILE A 177 18.04 11.69 9.95
N ASN A 178 18.08 10.47 10.49
CA ASN A 178 19.31 9.73 10.79
C ASN A 178 19.67 8.73 9.69
N PHE A 179 18.68 8.25 8.93
CA PHE A 179 18.85 7.23 7.90
C PHE A 179 18.31 7.72 6.56
N ARG A 180 19.00 7.33 5.50
CA ARG A 180 18.55 7.65 4.14
C ARG A 180 17.21 6.96 3.85
N ASN A 181 16.26 7.71 3.34
CA ASN A 181 15.01 7.18 2.80
C ASN A 181 15.31 6.29 1.60
N GLN A 182 14.88 5.04 1.67
CA GLN A 182 15.01 4.07 0.61
C GLN A 182 13.83 4.18 -0.36
N LEU A 183 13.72 3.25 -1.28
CA LEU A 183 12.82 3.35 -2.42
C LEU A 183 11.35 3.46 -1.99
N ASP A 184 10.91 2.65 -1.01
CA ASP A 184 9.55 2.67 -0.46
C ASP A 184 9.15 4.05 0.08
N ALA A 185 10.02 4.63 0.91
CA ALA A 185 9.78 5.95 1.50
C ALA A 185 9.76 7.07 0.45
N GLN A 186 10.53 6.91 -0.62
CA GLN A 186 10.57 7.87 -1.73
C GLN A 186 9.29 7.82 -2.56
N PHE A 187 8.77 6.62 -2.84
CA PHE A 187 7.47 6.45 -3.51
C PHE A 187 6.30 6.94 -2.64
N LEU A 188 6.30 6.63 -1.33
CA LEU A 188 5.28 7.13 -0.40
C LEU A 188 5.27 8.65 -0.31
N ASP A 189 6.44 9.30 -0.28
CA ASP A 189 6.55 10.76 -0.31
C ASP A 189 6.00 11.35 -1.61
N LEU A 190 6.32 10.73 -2.75
CA LEU A 190 5.79 11.15 -4.05
C LEU A 190 4.27 10.96 -4.11
N LEU A 191 3.74 9.82 -3.68
CA LEU A 191 2.30 9.55 -3.64
C LEU A 191 1.57 10.61 -2.80
N SER A 192 2.09 10.89 -1.62
CA SER A 192 1.51 11.90 -0.73
C SER A 192 1.50 13.31 -1.34
N LYS A 193 2.55 13.69 -2.07
CA LYS A 193 2.62 14.98 -2.77
C LYS A 193 1.64 15.05 -3.94
N VAL A 194 1.61 14.02 -4.77
CA VAL A 194 0.67 13.96 -5.90
C VAL A 194 -0.77 13.97 -5.40
N ASP A 195 -1.08 13.22 -4.32
CA ASP A 195 -2.42 13.21 -3.72
C ASP A 195 -2.83 14.57 -3.16
N GLY A 196 -1.92 15.24 -2.43
CA GLY A 196 -2.18 16.53 -1.80
C GLY A 196 -2.27 17.71 -2.76
N ASN A 197 -1.72 17.60 -3.97
CA ASN A 197 -1.68 18.69 -4.93
C ASN A 197 -2.97 18.78 -5.76
N VAL A 198 -3.34 20.01 -6.10
CA VAL A 198 -4.43 20.27 -7.05
C VAL A 198 -3.92 20.01 -8.49
N PRO A 199 -4.65 19.25 -9.33
CA PRO A 199 -4.25 19.05 -10.73
C PRO A 199 -4.06 20.36 -11.50
N PRO A 200 -3.24 20.39 -12.58
CA PRO A 200 -2.58 19.26 -13.25
C PRO A 200 -1.33 18.75 -12.52
N ILE A 201 -0.94 17.49 -12.82
CA ILE A 201 0.36 16.94 -12.43
C ILE A 201 1.47 17.83 -12.96
N THR A 202 2.44 18.14 -12.11
CA THR A 202 3.60 18.95 -12.48
C THR A 202 4.64 18.13 -13.26
N SER A 203 5.47 18.82 -14.05
CA SER A 203 6.63 18.18 -14.68
C SER A 203 7.61 17.59 -13.66
N GLY A 204 7.75 18.23 -12.50
CA GLY A 204 8.60 17.74 -11.42
C GLY A 204 8.13 16.40 -10.84
N GLU A 205 6.82 16.24 -10.61
CA GLU A 205 6.24 14.96 -10.14
C GLU A 205 6.45 13.84 -11.16
N MET A 206 6.22 14.13 -12.44
CA MET A 206 6.46 13.16 -13.52
C MET A 206 7.94 12.80 -13.70
N THR A 207 8.85 13.77 -13.59
CA THR A 207 10.29 13.51 -13.62
C THR A 207 10.69 12.65 -12.44
N ARG A 208 10.23 13.01 -11.23
CA ARG A 208 10.53 12.25 -10.02
C ARG A 208 10.06 10.79 -10.09
N TYR A 209 8.85 10.56 -10.63
CA TYR A 209 8.34 9.20 -10.84
C TYR A 209 9.22 8.38 -11.79
N LYS A 210 9.71 8.99 -12.86
CA LYS A 210 10.62 8.32 -13.82
C LYS A 210 12.02 8.04 -13.28
N ASP A 211 12.45 8.81 -12.28
CA ASP A 211 13.78 8.68 -11.67
C ASP A 211 13.80 7.61 -10.56
N LEU A 212 12.62 7.15 -10.10
CA LEU A 212 12.46 6.09 -9.10
C LEU A 212 12.36 4.72 -9.75
#